data_9391f6e3b70915572e66e5a32a2439da
#
_entry.id   9391f6e3b70915572e66e5a32a2439da
#
_cell.length_a   1.000
_cell.length_b   1.000
_cell.length_c   1.000
_cell.angle_alpha   90.00
_cell.angle_beta   90.00
_cell.angle_gamma   90.00
#
_symmetry.space_group_name_H-M   'P 1'
#
loop_
_entity.id
_entity.type
_entity.pdbx_description
1 polymer ?
#
loop_
_entity_poly.entity_id
_entity_poly.type
_entity_poly.pdbx_seq_one_letter_code
_entity_poly.pdbx_strand_id
1 'polypeptide(L)'
;MKRTTAVLLVLGSMMAATAAFGQPMNADDLKWVNQCINDNKGGASAEIVRKYCICMNEKMDNNETQSITQWEKTHVAERAACDKASGWK
;
A
#
# COMPACT_ATOMS: atom_id res chain seq x y z
N MET A 1 -32.67 23.33 -23.40
CA MET A 1 -32.38 23.13 -23.04
C MET A 1 -31.62 22.79 -22.54
N LYS A 2 -31.51 22.61 -22.23
CA LYS A 2 -30.99 22.41 -21.81
C LYS A 2 -30.47 21.75 -21.23
N ARG A 3 -30.17 21.43 -20.82
CA ARG A 3 -29.76 20.99 -20.27
C ARG A 3 -29.00 20.26 -20.09
N THR A 4 -28.80 19.85 -19.60
CA THR A 4 -28.20 18.98 -19.84
C THR A 4 -26.91 18.89 -19.57
N THR A 5 -26.41 19.07 -19.54
CA THR A 5 -25.20 19.26 -19.35
C THR A 5 -24.65 18.94 -18.15
N ALA A 6 -25.18 19.13 -17.27
CA ALA A 6 -24.73 18.91 -16.03
C ALA A 6 -24.21 17.64 -15.81
N VAL A 7 -24.65 16.78 -16.37
CA VAL A 7 -24.29 15.57 -16.24
C VAL A 7 -22.91 15.29 -16.26
N LEU A 8 -22.24 15.86 -17.05
CA LEU A 8 -20.95 15.60 -17.17
C LEU A 8 -20.15 15.60 -16.01
N LEU A 9 -20.33 16.51 -15.23
CA LEU A 9 -19.61 16.62 -14.13
C LEU A 9 -19.44 15.45 -13.39
N VAL A 10 -20.34 14.75 -13.29
CA VAL A 10 -20.35 13.64 -12.51
C VAL A 10 -19.24 12.76 -12.78
N LEU A 11 -18.86 12.68 -13.94
CA LEU A 11 -17.85 11.80 -14.27
C LEU A 11 -16.58 12.10 -13.61
N GLY A 12 -16.29 13.29 -13.50
CA GLY A 12 -15.06 13.65 -12.94
C GLY A 12 -14.87 13.13 -11.58
N SER A 13 -15.88 13.10 -10.83
CA SER A 13 -15.72 12.69 -9.48
C SER A 13 -15.35 11.26 -9.38
N MET A 14 -15.68 10.47 -10.30
CA MET A 14 -15.36 9.11 -10.20
C MET A 14 -13.91 8.88 -10.36
N MET A 15 -13.28 9.65 -11.15
CA MET A 15 -11.89 9.47 -11.37
C MET A 15 -11.14 9.74 -10.11
N ALA A 16 -11.57 10.67 -9.38
CA ALA A 16 -10.89 11.03 -8.18
C ALA A 16 -10.86 9.88 -7.22
N ALA A 17 -11.88 9.11 -7.19
CA ALA A 17 -11.95 8.00 -6.29
C ALA A 17 -10.90 6.98 -6.56
N THR A 18 -10.61 6.74 -7.80
CA THR A 18 -9.62 5.76 -8.08
C THR A 18 -8.27 6.19 -7.64
N ALA A 19 -7.99 7.42 -7.69
CA ALA A 19 -6.69 7.90 -7.33
C ALA A 19 -6.40 7.64 -5.87
N ALA A 20 -7.39 7.41 -5.08
CA ALA A 20 -7.20 7.19 -3.68
C ALA A 20 -6.44 5.92 -3.38
N PHE A 21 -6.37 5.01 -4.28
CA PHE A 21 -5.66 3.79 -4.03
C PHE A 21 -4.18 3.90 -4.27
N GLY A 22 -3.72 5.03 -4.51
CA GLY A 22 -2.32 5.23 -4.64
C GLY A 22 -1.77 4.91 -5.98
N GLN A 23 -0.50 4.88 -6.08
CA GLN A 23 0.17 4.71 -7.34
C GLN A 23 0.50 3.29 -7.61
N PRO A 24 0.62 2.92 -8.85
CA PRO A 24 1.06 1.58 -9.20
C PRO A 24 2.46 1.36 -8.67
N MET A 25 2.75 0.18 -8.24
CA MET A 25 4.07 -0.17 -7.76
C MET A 25 5.03 -0.37 -8.92
N ASN A 26 6.24 0.13 -8.80
CA ASN A 26 7.27 -0.13 -9.79
C ASN A 26 7.93 -1.47 -9.51
N ALA A 27 8.89 -1.86 -10.30
CA ALA A 27 9.55 -3.15 -10.18
C ALA A 27 10.25 -3.34 -8.83
N ASP A 28 10.86 -2.30 -8.32
CA ASP A 28 11.54 -2.37 -7.05
C ASP A 28 10.53 -2.53 -5.91
N ASP A 29 9.43 -1.82 -5.97
CA ASP A 29 8.36 -1.93 -4.97
C ASP A 29 7.81 -3.35 -4.96
N LEU A 30 7.55 -3.91 -6.13
CA LEU A 30 7.05 -5.26 -6.23
C LEU A 30 8.03 -6.27 -5.64
N LYS A 31 9.30 -6.07 -5.89
CA LYS A 31 10.33 -6.95 -5.38
C LYS A 31 10.33 -6.93 -3.86
N TRP A 32 10.30 -5.75 -3.27
CA TRP A 32 10.31 -5.60 -1.81
C TRP A 32 9.03 -6.15 -1.17
N VAL A 33 7.89 -5.88 -1.76
CA VAL A 33 6.62 -6.39 -1.24
C VAL A 33 6.60 -7.92 -1.31
N ASN A 34 7.04 -8.50 -2.42
CA ASN A 34 7.06 -9.94 -2.57
C ASN A 34 8.02 -10.61 -1.57
N GLN A 35 9.16 -9.99 -1.33
CA GLN A 35 10.09 -10.52 -0.35
C GLN A 35 9.48 -10.43 1.05
N CYS A 36 8.84 -9.33 1.37
CA CYS A 36 8.17 -9.16 2.65
C CYS A 36 7.10 -10.22 2.85
N ILE A 37 6.29 -10.49 1.83
CA ILE A 37 5.27 -11.51 1.90
C ILE A 37 5.90 -12.88 2.18
N ASN A 38 6.97 -13.17 1.47
CA ASN A 38 7.65 -14.45 1.63
C ASN A 38 8.24 -14.58 3.03
N ASP A 39 8.85 -13.53 3.55
CA ASP A 39 9.46 -13.53 4.86
C ASP A 39 8.43 -13.67 5.99
N ASN A 40 7.22 -13.28 5.73
CA ASN A 40 6.16 -13.29 6.74
C ASN A 40 5.09 -14.37 6.53
N LYS A 41 5.38 -15.33 5.66
CA LYS A 41 4.46 -16.40 5.41
C LYS A 41 4.09 -17.10 6.68
N GLY A 42 2.83 -17.36 6.87
CA GLY A 42 2.36 -18.09 8.04
C GLY A 42 2.15 -17.26 9.29
N GLY A 43 2.57 -16.01 9.28
CA GLY A 43 2.38 -15.15 10.46
C GLY A 43 0.96 -14.67 10.61
N ALA A 44 0.24 -14.57 9.51
CA ALA A 44 -1.15 -14.15 9.48
C ALA A 44 -1.74 -14.63 8.17
N SER A 45 -3.00 -14.31 7.88
CA SER A 45 -3.59 -14.72 6.62
C SER A 45 -2.85 -14.04 5.46
N ALA A 46 -2.90 -14.64 4.31
CA ALA A 46 -2.21 -14.09 3.13
C ALA A 46 -2.63 -12.66 2.84
N GLU A 47 -3.90 -12.37 3.02
CA GLU A 47 -4.41 -11.04 2.77
C GLU A 47 -3.85 -10.02 3.76
N ILE A 48 -3.78 -10.39 5.03
CA ILE A 48 -3.24 -9.50 6.05
C ILE A 48 -1.75 -9.26 5.81
N VAL A 49 -1.01 -10.31 5.51
CA VAL A 49 0.42 -10.17 5.24
C VAL A 49 0.65 -9.24 4.05
N ARG A 50 -0.16 -9.39 3.00
CA ARG A 50 -0.03 -8.54 1.84
C ARG A 50 -0.33 -7.09 2.18
N LYS A 51 -1.38 -6.82 2.93
CA LYS A 51 -1.72 -5.45 3.32
C LYS A 51 -0.61 -4.82 4.16
N TYR A 52 -0.06 -5.60 5.06
CA TYR A 52 1.05 -5.14 5.89
C TYR A 52 2.26 -4.78 5.03
N CYS A 53 2.62 -5.66 4.13
CA CYS A 53 3.80 -5.44 3.30
C CYS A 53 3.64 -4.24 2.37
N ILE A 54 2.45 -4.04 1.81
CA ILE A 54 2.18 -2.88 0.98
C ILE A 54 2.25 -1.61 1.84
N CYS A 55 1.68 -1.65 3.04
CA CYS A 55 1.72 -0.51 3.95
C CYS A 55 3.17 -0.14 4.28
N MET A 56 3.99 -1.12 4.59
CA MET A 56 5.40 -0.86 4.90
C MET A 56 6.14 -0.29 3.70
N ASN A 57 5.87 -0.82 2.52
CA ASN A 57 6.52 -0.31 1.31
C ASN A 57 6.17 1.15 1.06
N GLU A 58 4.95 1.54 1.37
CA GLU A 58 4.53 2.93 1.19
C GLU A 58 5.25 3.89 2.12
N LYS A 59 5.73 3.38 3.24
CA LYS A 59 6.44 4.22 4.21
C LYS A 59 7.93 4.30 3.94
N MET A 60 8.43 3.47 3.07
CA MET A 60 9.86 3.47 2.74
C MET A 60 10.16 4.48 1.65
N ASP A 61 11.37 5.02 1.68
CA ASP A 61 11.80 5.94 0.64
C ASP A 61 12.11 5.22 -0.65
N ASN A 62 11.99 5.89 -1.76
CA ASN A 62 12.30 5.29 -3.05
C ASN A 62 13.77 4.89 -3.16
N ASN A 63 14.61 5.46 -2.35
CA ASN A 63 16.04 5.15 -2.38
C ASN A 63 16.44 4.14 -1.31
N GLU A 64 15.47 3.52 -0.68
CA GLU A 64 15.77 2.57 0.37
C GLU A 64 16.46 1.34 -0.20
N THR A 65 17.53 0.90 0.41
CA THR A 65 18.28 -0.26 -0.04
C THR A 65 18.04 -1.48 0.84
N GLN A 66 17.45 -1.31 2.00
CA GLN A 66 17.17 -2.44 2.88
C GLN A 66 15.89 -3.13 2.46
N SER A 67 15.78 -4.41 2.76
CA SER A 67 14.51 -5.10 2.57
C SER A 67 13.51 -4.56 3.60
N ILE A 68 12.24 -4.83 3.40
CA ILE A 68 11.22 -4.40 4.36
C ILE A 68 11.48 -5.07 5.71
N THR A 69 11.86 -6.32 5.71
CA THR A 69 12.16 -7.05 6.94
C THR A 69 13.28 -6.41 7.74
N GLN A 70 14.31 -5.92 7.07
CA GLN A 70 15.38 -5.23 7.76
C GLN A 70 14.98 -3.85 8.21
N TRP A 71 14.24 -3.16 7.36
CA TRP A 71 13.80 -1.79 7.62
C TRP A 71 12.88 -1.73 8.85
N GLU A 72 12.02 -2.72 9.02
CA GLU A 72 11.11 -2.71 10.15
C GLU A 72 11.80 -2.80 11.50
N LYS A 73 13.01 -3.28 11.53
CA LYS A 73 13.75 -3.40 12.79
C LYS A 73 14.15 -2.05 13.36
N THR A 74 14.31 -1.06 12.49
CA THR A 74 14.68 0.27 12.91
C THR A 74 13.55 1.28 12.77
N HIS A 75 12.39 0.82 12.31
CA HIS A 75 11.24 1.70 12.10
C HIS A 75 10.02 1.11 12.83
N VAL A 76 10.16 0.98 14.13
CA VAL A 76 9.17 0.33 14.98
C VAL A 76 7.81 1.03 14.96
N ALA A 77 7.82 2.35 14.92
CA ALA A 77 6.57 3.11 14.89
C ALA A 77 5.79 2.87 13.60
N GLU A 78 6.49 2.82 12.49
CA GLU A 78 5.87 2.56 11.19
C GLU A 78 5.35 1.14 11.13
N ARG A 79 6.10 0.20 11.69
CA ARG A 79 5.67 -1.18 11.76
C ARG A 79 4.39 -1.31 12.57
N ALA A 80 4.31 -0.67 13.72
CA ALA A 80 3.14 -0.72 14.57
C ALA A 80 1.91 -0.13 13.85
N ALA A 81 2.10 0.95 13.11
CA ALA A 81 1.03 1.57 12.35
C ALA A 81 0.52 0.63 11.25
N CYS A 82 1.43 -0.05 10.58
CA CYS A 82 1.06 -0.99 9.53
C CYS A 82 0.42 -2.26 10.09
N ASP A 83 0.86 -2.72 11.26
CA ASP A 83 0.21 -3.85 11.92
C ASP A 83 -1.25 -3.52 12.17
N LYS A 84 -1.49 -2.33 12.71
CA LYS A 84 -2.85 -1.92 13.01
C LYS A 84 -3.67 -1.75 11.74
N ALA A 85 -3.12 -1.10 10.73
CA ALA A 85 -3.85 -0.84 9.50
C ALA A 85 -4.19 -2.11 8.74
N SER A 86 -3.35 -3.13 8.81
CA SER A 86 -3.56 -4.37 8.08
C SER A 86 -4.44 -5.37 8.83
N GLY A 87 -4.62 -5.17 10.11
CA GLY A 87 -5.34 -6.13 10.94
C GLY A 87 -4.44 -7.21 11.54
N TRP A 88 -3.16 -7.05 11.48
CA TRP A 88 -2.23 -8.01 12.04
C TRP A 88 -2.23 -7.86 13.56
N LYS A 89 -2.36 -8.96 14.23
CA LYS A 89 -2.38 -8.94 15.69
C LYS A 89 -1.17 -9.57 16.30
#